data_cf62b26eb51be5a0fc10a26558bf3687
#
_entry.id   cf62b26eb51be5a0fc10a26558bf3687
#
_cell.length_a   1.000
_cell.length_b   1.000
_cell.length_c   1.000
_cell.angle_alpha   90.00
_cell.angle_beta   90.00
_cell.angle_gamma   90.00
#
_symmetry.space_group_name_H-M   'P 1'
#
loop_
_entity.id
_entity.type
_entity.pdbx_description
1 polymer ?
#
loop_
_entity_poly.entity_id
_entity_poly.type
_entity_poly.pdbx_seq_one_letter_code
_entity_poly.pdbx_strand_id
1 'polypeptide(L)'
;MKYLIILLDGMADWPIESLGGRTPLAVARTPNLDFLASRGIVGRVRTVPEGMAPGSDVANLAVLGYDPARYYTGRSSLEALARGIDLLPDDVSWRANLVTLTGEGPFETKILSDFSGGEIPDALAAPLLDAARPLVEQAGFALHQGISYRNLLLARGGSTGTITTPPHDIQGRPIGDYLPRGTCGAQFARLMAQSHEILSRHPLVLAGKTTANCLWFWGEGTAPQLPGFAALRGLRGGVVCAVDLIKGIARAAGMQVLVPPTATGGMVTDYAAKCEAAKALFAEGAELVFVHIEAPDECGHHNDPAAKIRAIEAIDRDIAGPLFDELTQKGEPFRLLALPDHPTPCAIGTHTAEPVPFLLYASPAAEAAQARGPVPGGSIPGDLTLPPRGALAYTEAAAATSPLRLPSGEALMSLLLR
;
A
#
# COMPACT_ATOMS: atom_id res chain seq x y z
N MET A 1 -15.32 18.75 12.80
CA MET A 1 -14.77 18.86 11.43
C MET A 1 -14.50 17.44 10.91
N LYS A 2 -14.82 17.17 9.65
CA LYS A 2 -14.54 15.89 9.00
C LYS A 2 -13.36 16.02 8.03
N TYR A 3 -12.58 14.98 7.91
CA TYR A 3 -11.44 14.89 6.99
C TYR A 3 -11.57 13.64 6.13
N LEU A 4 -11.49 13.81 4.81
CA LEU A 4 -11.53 12.71 3.85
C LEU A 4 -10.24 12.68 3.07
N ILE A 5 -9.58 11.53 3.02
CA ILE A 5 -8.44 11.26 2.14
C ILE A 5 -8.88 10.21 1.12
N ILE A 6 -8.84 10.55 -0.15
CA ILE A 6 -9.05 9.62 -1.27
C ILE A 6 -7.67 9.33 -1.85
N LEU A 7 -7.18 8.13 -1.62
CA LEU A 7 -5.88 7.69 -2.12
C LEU A 7 -6.08 6.83 -3.36
N LEU A 8 -5.61 7.37 -4.49
CA LEU A 8 -5.61 6.72 -5.80
C LEU A 8 -4.23 6.08 -6.01
N ASP A 9 -4.03 4.88 -5.44
CA ASP A 9 -2.75 4.19 -5.42
C ASP A 9 -2.11 4.14 -6.81
N GLY A 10 -0.83 4.49 -6.89
CA GLY A 10 -0.05 4.45 -8.12
C GLY A 10 -0.56 5.32 -9.28
N MET A 11 -1.53 6.23 -9.04
CA MET A 11 -2.21 6.98 -10.10
C MET A 11 -1.26 7.82 -10.95
N ALA A 12 -0.26 8.46 -10.34
CA ALA A 12 0.67 9.32 -11.05
C ALA A 12 1.48 8.55 -12.10
N ASP A 13 1.72 9.19 -13.24
CA ASP A 13 2.35 8.56 -14.39
C ASP A 13 3.20 9.57 -15.17
N TRP A 14 4.01 9.06 -16.07
CA TRP A 14 4.75 9.87 -17.04
C TRP A 14 3.91 10.17 -18.28
N PRO A 15 4.25 11.21 -19.05
CA PRO A 15 3.63 11.47 -20.34
C PRO A 15 3.82 10.28 -21.28
N ILE A 16 2.73 9.81 -21.90
CA ILE A 16 2.70 8.63 -22.78
C ILE A 16 2.45 9.07 -24.22
N GLU A 17 3.27 8.61 -25.16
CA GLU A 17 3.20 9.01 -26.57
C GLU A 17 1.84 8.67 -27.20
N SER A 18 1.31 7.48 -26.94
CA SER A 18 -0.02 7.05 -27.45
C SER A 18 -1.18 7.88 -26.91
N LEU A 19 -0.97 8.64 -25.82
CA LEU A 19 -1.92 9.59 -25.26
C LEU A 19 -1.64 11.05 -25.70
N GLY A 20 -0.86 11.24 -26.75
CA GLY A 20 -0.46 12.56 -27.26
C GLY A 20 0.45 13.32 -26.29
N GLY A 21 1.35 12.63 -25.61
CA GLY A 21 2.29 13.21 -24.63
C GLY A 21 1.63 13.64 -23.31
N ARG A 22 0.45 13.12 -22.99
CA ARG A 22 -0.27 13.38 -21.73
C ARG A 22 -0.16 12.18 -20.79
N THR A 23 -0.35 12.43 -19.49
CA THR A 23 -0.48 11.37 -18.50
C THR A 23 -1.90 10.76 -18.49
N PRO A 24 -2.11 9.55 -17.97
CA PRO A 24 -3.43 8.98 -17.76
C PRO A 24 -4.38 9.92 -16.99
N LEU A 25 -3.92 10.55 -15.91
CA LEU A 25 -4.71 11.53 -15.15
C LEU A 25 -5.11 12.74 -16.01
N ALA A 26 -4.21 13.26 -16.84
CA ALA A 26 -4.50 14.39 -17.72
C ALA A 26 -5.45 14.07 -18.89
N VAL A 27 -5.65 12.77 -19.19
CA VAL A 27 -6.60 12.28 -20.22
C VAL A 27 -7.94 11.91 -19.61
N ALA A 28 -7.94 11.39 -18.39
CA ALA A 28 -9.13 10.94 -17.67
C ALA A 28 -10.16 12.08 -17.51
N ARG A 29 -11.43 11.75 -17.61
CA ARG A 29 -12.53 12.67 -17.35
C ARG A 29 -12.88 12.65 -15.87
N THR A 30 -12.44 13.67 -15.15
CA THR A 30 -12.54 13.77 -13.70
C THR A 30 -13.29 15.05 -13.24
N PRO A 31 -14.57 15.23 -13.65
CA PRO A 31 -15.28 16.47 -13.39
C PRO A 31 -15.41 16.83 -11.90
N ASN A 32 -15.47 15.83 -11.01
CA ASN A 32 -15.57 16.08 -9.57
C ASN A 32 -14.22 16.53 -8.99
N LEU A 33 -13.13 15.85 -9.32
CA LEU A 33 -11.79 16.25 -8.89
C LEU A 33 -11.39 17.61 -9.50
N ASP A 34 -11.74 17.87 -10.76
CA ASP A 34 -11.50 19.17 -11.41
C ASP A 34 -12.30 20.30 -10.76
N PHE A 35 -13.57 20.04 -10.41
CA PHE A 35 -14.37 20.99 -9.63
C PHE A 35 -13.71 21.31 -8.29
N LEU A 36 -13.24 20.29 -7.56
CA LEU A 36 -12.54 20.46 -6.29
C LEU A 36 -11.23 21.22 -6.47
N ALA A 37 -10.46 20.95 -7.54
CA ALA A 37 -9.24 21.67 -7.88
C ALA A 37 -9.47 23.14 -8.17
N SER A 38 -10.59 23.45 -8.85
CA SER A 38 -10.96 24.84 -9.18
C SER A 38 -11.31 25.68 -7.95
N ARG A 39 -11.62 25.06 -6.82
CA ARG A 39 -12.00 25.72 -5.55
C ARG A 39 -11.01 25.45 -4.42
N GLY A 40 -10.13 24.49 -4.61
CA GLY A 40 -9.08 24.09 -3.67
C GLY A 40 -7.70 24.58 -4.05
N ILE A 41 -6.73 23.89 -3.55
CA ILE A 41 -5.31 24.07 -3.87
C ILE A 41 -4.74 22.79 -4.45
N VAL A 42 -3.87 22.92 -5.44
CA VAL A 42 -3.13 21.81 -6.05
C VAL A 42 -1.64 22.03 -5.80
N GLY A 43 -0.92 20.96 -5.46
CA GLY A 43 0.51 21.02 -5.19
C GLY A 43 1.17 19.69 -5.40
N ARG A 44 2.44 19.58 -5.01
CA ARG A 44 3.20 18.32 -5.02
C ARG A 44 3.70 18.00 -3.62
N VAL A 45 3.74 16.70 -3.31
CA VAL A 45 4.28 16.19 -2.05
C VAL A 45 5.23 15.03 -2.29
N ARG A 46 6.30 14.96 -1.52
CA ARG A 46 7.18 13.80 -1.44
C ARG A 46 6.63 12.82 -0.40
N THR A 47 6.10 11.72 -0.85
CA THR A 47 5.55 10.64 -0.02
C THR A 47 6.58 9.56 0.28
N VAL A 48 7.52 9.35 -0.64
CA VAL A 48 8.66 8.45 -0.47
C VAL A 48 9.87 9.26 -0.04
N PRO A 49 10.38 9.10 1.20
CA PRO A 49 11.58 9.79 1.66
C PRO A 49 12.81 9.45 0.81
N GLU A 50 13.75 10.38 0.73
CA GLU A 50 15.00 10.17 0.01
C GLU A 50 15.78 8.99 0.60
N GLY A 51 16.28 8.10 -0.26
CA GLY A 51 17.02 6.90 0.14
C GLY A 51 16.16 5.69 0.51
N MET A 52 14.83 5.82 0.56
CA MET A 52 13.93 4.69 0.74
C MET A 52 13.44 4.17 -0.61
N ALA A 53 13.23 2.85 -0.71
CA ALA A 53 12.62 2.25 -1.88
C ALA A 53 11.16 2.71 -2.01
N PRO A 54 10.67 3.05 -3.22
CA PRO A 54 9.28 3.38 -3.43
C PRO A 54 8.39 2.15 -3.24
N GLY A 55 7.31 2.34 -2.49
CA GLY A 55 6.33 1.31 -2.22
C GLY A 55 5.18 1.84 -1.37
N SER A 56 4.03 1.18 -1.49
CA SER A 56 2.81 1.58 -0.78
C SER A 56 2.94 1.50 0.74
N ASP A 57 3.83 0.65 1.26
CA ASP A 57 4.14 0.58 2.70
C ASP A 57 4.74 1.88 3.23
N VAL A 58 5.77 2.37 2.55
CA VAL A 58 6.47 3.62 2.88
C VAL A 58 5.57 4.82 2.62
N ALA A 59 4.98 4.88 1.43
CA ALA A 59 4.23 6.05 0.99
C ALA A 59 2.91 6.25 1.75
N ASN A 60 2.16 5.17 2.06
CA ASN A 60 0.93 5.28 2.85
C ASN A 60 1.19 5.61 4.32
N LEU A 61 2.29 5.15 4.93
CA LEU A 61 2.73 5.64 6.23
C LEU A 61 2.94 7.15 6.20
N ALA A 62 3.64 7.65 5.17
CA ALA A 62 3.88 9.09 5.00
C ALA A 62 2.57 9.87 4.85
N VAL A 63 1.65 9.42 3.99
CA VAL A 63 0.34 10.08 3.76
C VAL A 63 -0.49 10.15 5.04
N LEU A 64 -0.45 9.10 5.88
CA LEU A 64 -1.09 9.10 7.20
C LEU A 64 -0.35 9.96 8.23
N GLY A 65 0.74 10.62 7.82
CA GLY A 65 1.50 11.55 8.65
C GLY A 65 2.46 10.89 9.62
N TYR A 66 2.86 9.66 9.37
CA TYR A 66 3.96 9.00 10.09
C TYR A 66 5.25 9.16 9.29
N ASP A 67 6.37 9.43 9.94
CA ASP A 67 7.69 9.43 9.29
C ASP A 67 8.13 7.99 8.98
N PRO A 68 8.19 7.57 7.70
CA PRO A 68 8.59 6.21 7.36
C PRO A 68 10.00 5.86 7.80
N ALA A 69 10.94 6.82 7.80
CA ALA A 69 12.31 6.59 8.24
C ALA A 69 12.38 6.19 9.73
N ARG A 70 11.39 6.60 10.51
CA ARG A 70 11.30 6.29 11.94
C ARG A 70 10.45 5.06 12.23
N TYR A 71 9.36 4.87 11.47
CA TYR A 71 8.31 3.92 11.87
C TYR A 71 8.16 2.72 10.95
N TYR A 72 8.79 2.73 9.78
CA TYR A 72 8.75 1.56 8.89
C TYR A 72 9.70 0.47 9.39
N THR A 73 9.15 -0.67 9.76
CA THR A 73 9.90 -1.79 10.35
C THR A 73 9.88 -3.04 9.47
N GLY A 74 9.43 -2.91 8.22
CA GLY A 74 9.34 -3.99 7.25
C GLY A 74 7.89 -4.38 6.91
N ARG A 75 7.71 -4.90 5.72
CA ARG A 75 6.38 -5.21 5.15
C ARG A 75 5.72 -6.41 5.83
N SER A 76 6.48 -7.45 6.17
CA SER A 76 5.94 -8.69 6.74
C SER A 76 5.21 -8.48 8.06
N SER A 77 5.69 -7.57 8.90
CA SER A 77 5.05 -7.25 10.18
C SER A 77 3.69 -6.56 10.00
N LEU A 78 3.57 -5.68 9.01
CA LEU A 78 2.29 -5.06 8.66
C LEU A 78 1.29 -6.10 8.14
N GLU A 79 1.74 -7.03 7.29
CA GLU A 79 0.91 -8.13 6.79
C GLU A 79 0.50 -9.11 7.93
N ALA A 80 1.35 -9.31 8.93
CA ALA A 80 1.01 -10.09 10.12
C ALA A 80 -0.14 -9.43 10.90
N LEU A 81 -0.02 -8.13 11.20
CA LEU A 81 -1.07 -7.37 11.88
C LEU A 81 -2.38 -7.35 11.07
N ALA A 82 -2.30 -7.26 9.74
CA ALA A 82 -3.47 -7.30 8.87
C ALA A 82 -4.28 -8.61 9.03
N ARG A 83 -3.61 -9.69 9.39
CA ARG A 83 -4.21 -11.02 9.59
C ARG A 83 -4.61 -11.30 11.04
N GLY A 84 -4.44 -10.32 11.93
CA GLY A 84 -4.74 -10.46 13.36
C GLY A 84 -3.69 -11.28 14.11
N ILE A 85 -2.47 -11.40 13.55
CA ILE A 85 -1.34 -11.99 14.25
C ILE A 85 -0.71 -10.89 15.11
N ASP A 86 -0.87 -10.99 16.42
CA ASP A 86 -0.26 -10.06 17.35
C ASP A 86 1.26 -10.27 17.39
N LEU A 87 2.00 -9.17 17.23
CA LEU A 87 3.44 -9.13 17.32
C LEU A 87 3.88 -8.52 18.64
N LEU A 88 4.71 -9.24 19.38
CA LEU A 88 5.42 -8.69 20.54
C LEU A 88 6.61 -7.83 20.08
N PRO A 89 7.11 -6.92 20.92
CA PRO A 89 8.20 -6.01 20.53
C PRO A 89 9.46 -6.69 19.96
N ASP A 90 9.78 -7.88 20.47
CA ASP A 90 10.97 -8.65 20.07
C ASP A 90 10.66 -9.71 18.99
N ASP A 91 9.45 -9.73 18.45
CA ASP A 91 9.11 -10.67 17.37
C ASP A 91 9.67 -10.20 16.04
N VAL A 92 10.17 -11.15 15.25
CA VAL A 92 10.62 -10.90 13.88
C VAL A 92 9.82 -11.75 12.93
N SER A 93 9.35 -11.15 11.86
CA SER A 93 8.57 -11.82 10.82
C SER A 93 9.24 -11.74 9.46
N TRP A 94 8.92 -12.68 8.60
CA TRP A 94 9.31 -12.69 7.19
C TRP A 94 8.14 -13.14 6.34
N ARG A 95 8.14 -12.76 5.08
CA ARG A 95 7.24 -13.37 4.09
C ARG A 95 7.75 -14.76 3.74
N ALA A 96 6.83 -15.69 3.55
CA ALA A 96 7.11 -17.07 3.13
C ALA A 96 6.28 -17.35 1.85
N ASN A 97 6.90 -17.13 0.70
CA ASN A 97 6.21 -17.41 -0.57
C ASN A 97 6.30 -18.89 -0.91
N LEU A 98 5.19 -19.45 -1.42
CA LEU A 98 5.24 -20.69 -2.19
C LEU A 98 5.68 -20.36 -3.61
N VAL A 99 6.85 -20.83 -4.00
CA VAL A 99 7.45 -20.55 -5.31
C VAL A 99 7.65 -21.82 -6.12
N THR A 100 7.88 -21.68 -7.43
CA THR A 100 8.25 -22.77 -8.32
C THR A 100 9.74 -22.69 -8.65
N LEU A 101 10.48 -23.72 -8.28
CA LEU A 101 11.86 -23.93 -8.71
C LEU A 101 11.94 -25.02 -9.79
N THR A 102 12.79 -24.80 -10.80
CA THR A 102 13.05 -25.74 -11.90
C THR A 102 14.54 -26.00 -12.07
N GLY A 103 14.88 -26.97 -12.90
CA GLY A 103 16.25 -27.37 -13.18
C GLY A 103 16.69 -28.61 -12.41
N GLU A 104 17.73 -29.26 -12.89
CA GLU A 104 18.37 -30.42 -12.25
C GLU A 104 19.59 -29.99 -11.43
N GLY A 105 20.15 -30.91 -10.64
CA GLY A 105 21.35 -30.68 -9.85
C GLY A 105 21.10 -30.12 -8.45
N PRO A 106 22.15 -29.59 -7.79
CA PRO A 106 22.10 -29.06 -6.43
C PRO A 106 21.08 -27.92 -6.27
N PHE A 107 20.63 -27.68 -5.03
CA PHE A 107 19.62 -26.66 -4.74
C PHE A 107 20.01 -25.26 -5.24
N GLU A 108 21.27 -24.89 -5.06
CA GLU A 108 21.83 -23.59 -5.43
C GLU A 108 21.80 -23.32 -6.95
N THR A 109 21.73 -24.37 -7.76
CA THR A 109 21.67 -24.25 -9.23
C THR A 109 20.25 -24.21 -9.79
N LYS A 110 19.24 -24.40 -8.94
CA LYS A 110 17.83 -24.30 -9.34
C LYS A 110 17.51 -22.89 -9.85
N ILE A 111 16.56 -22.81 -10.76
CA ILE A 111 16.08 -21.55 -11.33
C ILE A 111 14.73 -21.25 -10.67
N LEU A 112 14.55 -20.03 -10.18
CA LEU A 112 13.25 -19.54 -9.72
C LEU A 112 12.40 -19.21 -10.96
N SER A 113 11.56 -20.16 -11.37
CA SER A 113 10.75 -20.02 -12.59
C SER A 113 9.46 -19.21 -12.36
N ASP A 114 8.90 -19.27 -11.13
CA ASP A 114 7.70 -18.52 -10.79
C ASP A 114 7.69 -18.18 -9.30
N PHE A 115 7.58 -16.91 -8.97
CA PHE A 115 7.57 -16.40 -7.58
C PHE A 115 6.25 -16.60 -6.85
N SER A 116 5.18 -16.98 -7.57
CA SER A 116 3.81 -17.13 -7.09
C SER A 116 3.31 -18.57 -7.06
N GLY A 117 4.12 -19.54 -7.54
CA GLY A 117 3.67 -20.92 -7.70
C GLY A 117 2.51 -21.07 -8.68
N GLY A 118 2.41 -20.20 -9.70
CA GLY A 118 1.31 -20.12 -10.64
C GLY A 118 0.07 -19.46 -10.03
N GLU A 119 0.25 -18.48 -9.14
CA GLU A 119 -0.82 -17.86 -8.34
C GLU A 119 -1.66 -18.91 -7.62
N ILE A 120 -0.98 -19.83 -6.95
CA ILE A 120 -1.57 -21.02 -6.33
C ILE A 120 -2.84 -20.69 -5.53
N PRO A 121 -3.98 -21.35 -5.79
CA PRO A 121 -5.20 -21.17 -4.98
C PRO A 121 -5.02 -21.64 -3.53
N ASP A 122 -5.69 -20.98 -2.58
CA ASP A 122 -5.61 -21.30 -1.14
C ASP A 122 -5.87 -22.79 -0.84
N ALA A 123 -6.80 -23.41 -1.53
CA ALA A 123 -7.13 -24.83 -1.39
C ALA A 123 -5.97 -25.78 -1.75
N LEU A 124 -5.05 -25.34 -2.62
CA LEU A 124 -3.85 -26.10 -2.97
C LEU A 124 -2.64 -25.65 -2.14
N ALA A 125 -2.59 -24.41 -1.69
CA ALA A 125 -1.52 -23.89 -0.84
C ALA A 125 -1.56 -24.52 0.56
N ALA A 126 -2.73 -24.66 1.18
CA ALA A 126 -2.88 -25.19 2.53
C ALA A 126 -2.22 -26.57 2.74
N PRO A 127 -2.48 -27.60 1.91
CA PRO A 127 -1.82 -28.88 2.08
C PRO A 127 -0.29 -28.85 1.94
N LEU A 128 0.25 -27.97 1.07
CA LEU A 128 1.69 -27.77 0.92
C LEU A 128 2.31 -27.15 2.16
N LEU A 129 1.64 -26.14 2.73
CA LEU A 129 2.07 -25.50 3.97
C LEU A 129 2.04 -26.48 5.14
N ASP A 130 0.99 -27.31 5.24
CA ASP A 130 0.88 -28.33 6.28
C ASP A 130 1.99 -29.39 6.18
N ALA A 131 2.39 -29.76 4.96
CA ALA A 131 3.51 -30.66 4.74
C ALA A 131 4.87 -30.05 5.14
N ALA A 132 5.06 -28.74 4.95
CA ALA A 132 6.28 -28.04 5.32
C ALA A 132 6.30 -27.53 6.78
N ARG A 133 5.16 -27.42 7.43
CA ARG A 133 4.98 -26.87 8.78
C ARG A 133 5.87 -27.56 9.83
N PRO A 134 5.93 -28.90 9.94
CA PRO A 134 6.77 -29.57 10.94
C PRO A 134 8.25 -29.21 10.81
N LEU A 135 8.75 -29.06 9.57
CA LEU A 135 10.13 -28.65 9.31
C LEU A 135 10.41 -27.27 9.87
N VAL A 136 9.50 -26.32 9.64
CA VAL A 136 9.61 -24.90 10.04
C VAL A 136 9.50 -24.77 11.56
N GLU A 137 8.53 -25.47 12.17
CA GLU A 137 8.30 -25.43 13.63
C GLU A 137 9.45 -26.06 14.42
N GLN A 138 10.05 -27.15 13.95
CA GLN A 138 11.24 -27.75 14.55
C GLN A 138 12.44 -26.81 14.51
N ALA A 139 12.48 -25.88 13.57
CA ALA A 139 13.51 -24.86 13.46
C ALA A 139 13.25 -23.63 14.36
N GLY A 140 12.16 -23.61 15.11
CA GLY A 140 11.81 -22.54 16.05
C GLY A 140 10.98 -21.39 15.45
N PHE A 141 10.37 -21.60 14.29
CA PHE A 141 9.51 -20.61 13.64
C PHE A 141 8.05 -21.06 13.59
N ALA A 142 7.12 -20.11 13.56
CA ALA A 142 5.73 -20.38 13.26
C ALA A 142 5.42 -20.04 11.78
N LEU A 143 4.79 -20.96 11.05
CA LEU A 143 4.36 -20.77 9.68
C LEU A 143 2.85 -20.46 9.64
N HIS A 144 2.50 -19.25 9.23
CA HIS A 144 1.13 -18.78 9.11
C HIS A 144 0.70 -18.75 7.65
N GLN A 145 -0.40 -19.42 7.35
CA GLN A 145 -1.01 -19.35 6.02
C GLN A 145 -1.56 -17.94 5.75
N GLY A 146 -1.39 -17.48 4.54
CA GLY A 146 -1.97 -16.26 4.02
C GLY A 146 -2.90 -16.51 2.84
N ILE A 147 -2.87 -15.61 1.86
CA ILE A 147 -3.66 -15.70 0.64
C ILE A 147 -2.75 -16.16 -0.50
N SER A 148 -3.17 -17.22 -1.21
CA SER A 148 -2.43 -17.74 -2.35
C SER A 148 -1.01 -18.16 -1.94
N TYR A 149 0.00 -17.71 -2.64
CA TYR A 149 1.42 -17.98 -2.37
C TYR A 149 2.00 -17.14 -1.23
N ARG A 150 1.29 -16.10 -0.74
CA ARG A 150 1.77 -15.13 0.25
C ARG A 150 1.51 -15.62 1.66
N ASN A 151 2.52 -16.19 2.31
CA ASN A 151 2.44 -16.70 3.69
C ASN A 151 3.44 -15.95 4.57
N LEU A 152 3.41 -16.21 5.87
CA LEU A 152 4.28 -15.54 6.85
C LEU A 152 5.03 -16.55 7.70
N LEU A 153 6.29 -16.23 7.97
CA LEU A 153 7.15 -16.88 8.95
C LEU A 153 7.30 -15.93 10.14
N LEU A 154 7.22 -16.45 11.35
CA LEU A 154 7.34 -15.68 12.59
C LEU A 154 8.31 -16.34 13.55
N ALA A 155 9.25 -15.57 14.10
CA ALA A 155 10.08 -15.95 15.24
C ALA A 155 9.67 -15.15 16.47
N ARG A 156 9.31 -15.83 17.55
CA ARG A 156 9.08 -15.20 18.86
C ARG A 156 10.43 -14.92 19.52
N GLY A 157 10.66 -13.67 19.93
CA GLY A 157 11.93 -13.23 20.47
C GLY A 157 13.10 -13.41 19.48
N GLY A 158 12.87 -13.12 18.18
CA GLY A 158 13.82 -13.32 17.10
C GLY A 158 14.93 -12.27 17.05
N SER A 159 15.93 -12.50 16.23
CA SER A 159 17.01 -11.54 15.96
C SER A 159 16.90 -11.03 14.51
N THR A 160 17.08 -9.74 14.32
CA THR A 160 17.12 -9.07 13.01
C THR A 160 18.48 -9.21 12.31
N GLY A 161 18.56 -8.77 11.06
CA GLY A 161 19.79 -8.75 10.27
C GLY A 161 19.90 -9.91 9.28
N THR A 162 18.77 -10.52 8.94
CA THR A 162 18.72 -11.52 7.85
C THR A 162 18.55 -10.81 6.52
N ILE A 163 19.54 -10.89 5.67
CA ILE A 163 19.54 -10.31 4.33
C ILE A 163 18.88 -11.31 3.39
N THR A 164 17.82 -10.90 2.73
CA THR A 164 17.02 -11.75 1.84
C THR A 164 16.71 -11.04 0.54
N THR A 165 16.39 -11.81 -0.50
CA THR A 165 16.03 -11.27 -1.83
C THR A 165 14.56 -11.56 -2.13
N PRO A 166 13.78 -10.55 -2.58
CA PRO A 166 12.42 -10.77 -3.04
C PRO A 166 12.39 -11.73 -4.24
N PRO A 167 11.53 -12.77 -4.26
CA PRO A 167 11.58 -13.77 -5.33
C PRO A 167 11.15 -13.20 -6.70
N HIS A 168 10.32 -12.17 -6.75
CA HIS A 168 9.92 -11.52 -8.00
C HIS A 168 11.07 -10.77 -8.70
N ASP A 169 12.10 -10.35 -7.96
CA ASP A 169 13.27 -9.66 -8.53
C ASP A 169 14.24 -10.62 -9.25
N ILE A 170 14.09 -11.92 -9.01
CA ILE A 170 15.01 -12.94 -9.50
C ILE A 170 14.34 -14.01 -10.35
N GLN A 171 13.14 -13.75 -10.84
CA GLN A 171 12.45 -14.70 -11.72
C GLN A 171 13.28 -14.98 -12.98
N GLY A 172 13.39 -16.26 -13.33
CA GLY A 172 14.21 -16.73 -14.44
C GLY A 172 15.70 -16.86 -14.13
N ARG A 173 16.16 -16.59 -12.90
CA ARG A 173 17.59 -16.63 -12.51
C ARG A 173 17.90 -17.84 -11.63
N PRO A 174 19.16 -18.35 -11.67
CA PRO A 174 19.67 -19.29 -10.68
C PRO A 174 19.64 -18.67 -9.28
N ILE A 175 19.23 -19.46 -8.26
CA ILE A 175 18.99 -18.93 -6.91
C ILE A 175 20.24 -18.77 -6.05
N GLY A 176 21.38 -19.38 -6.41
CA GLY A 176 22.55 -19.49 -5.55
C GLY A 176 23.07 -18.17 -4.97
N ASP A 177 23.18 -17.13 -5.81
CA ASP A 177 23.68 -15.81 -5.39
C ASP A 177 22.67 -15.02 -4.54
N TYR A 178 21.41 -15.47 -4.51
CA TYR A 178 20.28 -14.79 -3.87
C TYR A 178 19.79 -15.50 -2.61
N LEU A 179 20.46 -16.57 -2.19
CA LEU A 179 20.12 -17.25 -0.95
C LEU A 179 20.33 -16.35 0.26
N PRO A 180 19.54 -16.53 1.32
CA PRO A 180 19.61 -15.71 2.52
C PRO A 180 20.99 -15.70 3.17
N ARG A 181 21.37 -14.54 3.71
CA ARG A 181 22.64 -14.29 4.43
C ARG A 181 22.35 -13.58 5.76
N GLY A 182 23.37 -13.43 6.58
CA GLY A 182 23.26 -12.76 7.88
C GLY A 182 22.67 -13.67 8.95
N THR A 183 21.95 -13.12 9.91
CA THR A 183 21.57 -13.75 11.19
C THR A 183 20.92 -15.12 11.03
N CYS A 184 19.82 -15.24 10.30
CA CYS A 184 19.15 -16.51 10.02
C CYS A 184 19.53 -17.10 8.65
N GLY A 185 20.49 -16.52 7.93
CA GLY A 185 20.77 -16.84 6.54
C GLY A 185 21.01 -18.31 6.26
N ALA A 186 21.98 -18.93 6.96
CA ALA A 186 22.29 -20.35 6.78
C ALA A 186 21.13 -21.28 7.20
N GLN A 187 20.35 -20.89 8.20
CA GLN A 187 19.16 -21.65 8.63
C GLN A 187 18.06 -21.55 7.58
N PHE A 188 17.79 -20.37 7.03
CA PHE A 188 16.80 -20.18 5.97
C PHE A 188 17.18 -20.91 4.69
N ALA A 189 18.44 -20.83 4.25
CA ALA A 189 18.89 -21.58 3.07
C ALA A 189 18.64 -23.08 3.21
N ARG A 190 18.93 -23.66 4.41
CA ARG A 190 18.62 -25.07 4.69
C ARG A 190 17.12 -25.36 4.66
N LEU A 191 16.31 -24.52 5.32
CA LEU A 191 14.86 -24.71 5.36
C LEU A 191 14.23 -24.61 3.97
N MET A 192 14.72 -23.69 3.12
CA MET A 192 14.31 -23.59 1.72
C MET A 192 14.64 -24.88 0.95
N ALA A 193 15.88 -25.38 1.06
CA ALA A 193 16.29 -26.60 0.40
C ALA A 193 15.46 -27.81 0.87
N GLN A 194 15.29 -27.99 2.17
CA GLN A 194 14.50 -29.07 2.74
C GLN A 194 13.02 -28.96 2.38
N SER A 195 12.46 -27.74 2.35
CA SER A 195 11.07 -27.53 1.88
C SER A 195 10.91 -27.93 0.42
N HIS A 196 11.92 -27.62 -0.42
CA HIS A 196 11.91 -28.05 -1.82
C HIS A 196 11.92 -29.60 -1.95
N GLU A 197 12.71 -30.30 -1.15
CA GLU A 197 12.72 -31.77 -1.15
C GLU A 197 11.36 -32.38 -0.75
N ILE A 198 10.71 -31.80 0.27
CA ILE A 198 9.40 -32.24 0.75
C ILE A 198 8.32 -31.93 -0.30
N LEU A 199 8.24 -30.68 -0.74
CA LEU A 199 7.16 -30.20 -1.60
C LEU A 199 7.26 -30.74 -3.03
N SER A 200 8.47 -30.95 -3.57
CA SER A 200 8.64 -31.57 -4.89
C SER A 200 8.13 -33.01 -4.95
N ARG A 201 8.02 -33.68 -3.80
CA ARG A 201 7.48 -35.05 -3.68
C ARG A 201 6.03 -35.07 -3.19
N HIS A 202 5.43 -33.91 -2.97
CA HIS A 202 4.03 -33.82 -2.51
C HIS A 202 3.08 -34.34 -3.60
N PRO A 203 2.03 -35.11 -3.24
CA PRO A 203 1.10 -35.70 -4.21
C PRO A 203 0.47 -34.69 -5.17
N LEU A 204 0.14 -33.47 -4.71
CA LEU A 204 -0.43 -32.42 -5.56
C LEU A 204 0.57 -31.94 -6.63
N VAL A 205 1.85 -31.87 -6.31
CA VAL A 205 2.91 -31.46 -7.25
C VAL A 205 3.18 -32.61 -8.24
N LEU A 206 3.31 -33.84 -7.77
CA LEU A 206 3.51 -35.00 -8.63
C LEU A 206 2.33 -35.24 -9.58
N ALA A 207 1.10 -34.91 -9.15
CA ALA A 207 -0.09 -35.01 -10.00
C ALA A 207 -0.28 -33.79 -10.93
N GLY A 208 0.67 -32.82 -10.95
CA GLY A 208 0.58 -31.61 -11.78
C GLY A 208 -0.58 -30.68 -11.44
N LYS A 209 -1.10 -30.77 -10.21
CA LYS A 209 -2.17 -29.87 -9.73
C LYS A 209 -1.67 -28.48 -9.38
N THR A 210 -0.39 -28.35 -9.03
CA THR A 210 0.33 -27.11 -8.79
C THR A 210 1.79 -27.29 -9.16
N THR A 211 2.45 -26.19 -9.47
CA THR A 211 3.91 -26.13 -9.71
C THR A 211 4.68 -25.67 -8.49
N ALA A 212 4.02 -25.16 -7.47
CA ALA A 212 4.63 -24.65 -6.24
C ALA A 212 5.34 -25.79 -5.48
N ASN A 213 6.65 -25.68 -5.33
CA ASN A 213 7.48 -26.75 -4.81
C ASN A 213 8.57 -26.31 -3.83
N CYS A 214 8.54 -25.05 -3.37
CA CYS A 214 9.52 -24.54 -2.40
C CYS A 214 8.94 -23.39 -1.59
N LEU A 215 9.34 -23.27 -0.31
CA LEU A 215 9.15 -22.06 0.48
C LEU A 215 10.33 -21.10 0.23
N TRP A 216 10.02 -19.82 0.01
CA TRP A 216 11.02 -18.76 -0.15
C TRP A 216 10.82 -17.68 0.90
N PHE A 217 11.82 -17.48 1.78
CA PHE A 217 11.73 -16.52 2.89
C PHE A 217 12.39 -15.19 2.53
N TRP A 218 11.67 -14.06 2.78
CA TRP A 218 12.15 -12.73 2.45
C TRP A 218 11.39 -11.62 3.20
N GLY A 219 11.88 -10.39 3.13
CA GLY A 219 11.15 -9.22 3.63
C GLY A 219 11.02 -9.22 5.15
N GLU A 220 12.18 -9.24 5.85
CA GLU A 220 12.24 -9.12 7.31
C GLU A 220 11.46 -7.92 7.82
N GLY A 221 10.77 -8.07 8.96
CA GLY A 221 10.06 -7.01 9.64
C GLY A 221 9.93 -7.28 11.13
N THR A 222 9.93 -6.20 11.92
CA THR A 222 9.69 -6.23 13.37
C THR A 222 8.36 -5.59 13.72
N ALA A 223 7.86 -5.77 14.93
CA ALA A 223 6.62 -5.18 15.40
C ALA A 223 6.63 -3.65 15.21
N PRO A 224 5.69 -3.07 14.42
CA PRO A 224 5.64 -1.63 14.23
C PRO A 224 5.36 -0.90 15.54
N GLN A 225 6.16 0.11 15.87
CA GLN A 225 6.00 0.92 17.06
C GLN A 225 5.32 2.27 16.71
N LEU A 226 4.16 2.19 16.05
CA LEU A 226 3.40 3.38 15.66
C LEU A 226 2.66 3.95 16.90
N PRO A 227 2.77 5.25 17.20
CA PRO A 227 1.85 5.87 18.11
C PRO A 227 0.43 5.80 17.54
N GLY A 228 -0.56 5.49 18.38
CA GLY A 228 -1.95 5.42 17.93
C GLY A 228 -2.38 6.73 17.26
N PHE A 229 -3.11 6.65 16.14
CA PHE A 229 -3.53 7.81 15.34
C PHE A 229 -4.32 8.82 16.20
N ALA A 230 -5.23 8.34 17.03
CA ALA A 230 -6.01 9.19 17.92
C ALA A 230 -5.12 9.92 18.95
N ALA A 231 -4.11 9.24 19.49
CA ALA A 231 -3.16 9.87 20.43
C ALA A 231 -2.26 10.89 19.73
N LEU A 232 -1.86 10.60 18.50
CA LEU A 232 -0.96 11.45 17.70
C LEU A 232 -1.68 12.70 17.14
N ARG A 233 -2.94 12.56 16.72
CA ARG A 233 -3.67 13.61 15.96
C ARG A 233 -4.90 14.16 16.69
N GLY A 234 -5.31 13.56 17.80
CA GLY A 234 -6.54 13.94 18.51
C GLY A 234 -7.83 13.60 17.76
N LEU A 235 -7.76 12.72 16.73
CA LEU A 235 -8.85 12.38 15.84
C LEU A 235 -9.08 10.88 15.81
N ARG A 236 -10.35 10.47 15.75
CA ARG A 236 -10.70 9.08 15.45
C ARG A 236 -10.57 8.83 13.95
N GLY A 237 -9.66 7.93 13.57
CA GLY A 237 -9.39 7.56 12.18
C GLY A 237 -10.11 6.29 11.76
N GLY A 238 -10.60 6.26 10.51
CA GLY A 238 -11.12 5.09 9.86
C GLY A 238 -10.46 4.88 8.49
N VAL A 239 -10.31 3.63 8.07
CA VAL A 239 -9.68 3.24 6.80
C VAL A 239 -10.58 2.28 6.04
N VAL A 240 -10.83 2.57 4.77
CA VAL A 240 -11.44 1.67 3.80
C VAL A 240 -10.34 1.17 2.87
N CYS A 241 -10.12 -0.14 2.81
CA CYS A 241 -9.11 -0.75 1.94
C CYS A 241 -9.53 -2.15 1.51
N ALA A 242 -8.78 -2.75 0.57
CA ALA A 242 -8.96 -4.14 0.16
C ALA A 242 -7.65 -4.96 0.31
N VAL A 243 -6.51 -4.31 0.57
CA VAL A 243 -5.20 -4.96 0.64
C VAL A 243 -4.70 -5.06 2.07
N ASP A 244 -4.06 -6.20 2.38
CA ASP A 244 -3.55 -6.49 3.73
C ASP A 244 -2.55 -5.45 4.20
N LEU A 245 -1.72 -4.90 3.32
CA LEU A 245 -0.72 -3.91 3.68
C LEU A 245 -1.34 -2.67 4.35
N ILE A 246 -2.35 -2.08 3.73
CA ILE A 246 -3.04 -0.88 4.25
C ILE A 246 -3.84 -1.21 5.51
N LYS A 247 -4.48 -2.38 5.54
CA LYS A 247 -5.14 -2.90 6.73
C LYS A 247 -4.16 -3.05 7.90
N GLY A 248 -2.94 -3.53 7.64
CA GLY A 248 -1.88 -3.65 8.63
C GLY A 248 -1.41 -2.30 9.18
N ILE A 249 -1.17 -1.31 8.32
CA ILE A 249 -0.82 0.06 8.72
C ILE A 249 -1.94 0.65 9.60
N ALA A 250 -3.19 0.54 9.16
CA ALA A 250 -4.34 1.06 9.90
C ALA A 250 -4.47 0.42 11.29
N ARG A 251 -4.30 -0.91 11.39
CA ARG A 251 -4.32 -1.63 12.67
C ARG A 251 -3.16 -1.23 13.58
N ALA A 252 -1.95 -1.13 13.04
CA ALA A 252 -0.80 -0.64 13.79
C ALA A 252 -1.00 0.78 14.34
N ALA A 253 -1.71 1.62 13.59
CA ALA A 253 -2.08 2.97 13.97
C ALA A 253 -3.33 3.04 14.88
N GLY A 254 -3.96 1.92 15.24
CA GLY A 254 -5.18 1.88 16.04
C GLY A 254 -6.39 2.53 15.39
N MET A 255 -6.44 2.53 14.04
CA MET A 255 -7.57 3.05 13.27
C MET A 255 -8.62 1.96 13.03
N GLN A 256 -9.88 2.36 12.90
CA GLN A 256 -10.94 1.45 12.49
C GLN A 256 -10.76 1.03 11.03
N VAL A 257 -10.98 -0.24 10.71
CA VAL A 257 -10.81 -0.77 9.34
C VAL A 257 -12.10 -1.37 8.84
N LEU A 258 -12.56 -0.93 7.66
CA LEU A 258 -13.62 -1.59 6.89
C LEU A 258 -13.05 -2.13 5.58
N VAL A 259 -13.29 -3.41 5.34
CA VAL A 259 -12.95 -4.11 4.09
C VAL A 259 -14.26 -4.59 3.46
N PRO A 260 -14.80 -3.88 2.45
CA PRO A 260 -16.02 -4.32 1.80
C PRO A 260 -15.81 -5.69 1.13
N PRO A 261 -16.74 -6.66 1.29
CA PRO A 261 -16.54 -8.00 0.77
C PRO A 261 -16.36 -8.10 -0.76
N THR A 262 -16.94 -7.14 -1.49
CA THR A 262 -16.86 -7.06 -2.96
C THR A 262 -15.69 -6.21 -3.46
N ALA A 263 -15.01 -5.50 -2.56
CA ALA A 263 -13.84 -4.70 -2.93
C ALA A 263 -12.61 -5.60 -3.05
N THR A 264 -11.83 -5.38 -4.11
CA THR A 264 -10.58 -6.10 -4.38
C THR A 264 -9.40 -5.12 -4.39
N GLY A 265 -8.18 -5.65 -4.27
CA GLY A 265 -6.93 -4.93 -4.52
C GLY A 265 -6.45 -5.02 -5.98
N GLY A 266 -7.30 -5.36 -6.93
CA GLY A 266 -6.94 -5.52 -8.33
C GLY A 266 -7.53 -4.43 -9.22
N MET A 267 -7.29 -4.55 -10.54
CA MET A 267 -7.77 -3.61 -11.57
C MET A 267 -9.30 -3.47 -11.58
N VAL A 268 -10.02 -4.51 -11.18
CA VAL A 268 -11.49 -4.53 -11.08
C VAL A 268 -11.86 -4.61 -9.60
N THR A 269 -12.58 -3.60 -9.11
CA THR A 269 -13.01 -3.49 -7.71
C THR A 269 -14.39 -2.84 -7.63
N ASP A 270 -15.09 -3.05 -6.51
CA ASP A 270 -16.38 -2.41 -6.22
C ASP A 270 -16.14 -1.03 -5.58
N TYR A 271 -16.10 0.01 -6.42
CA TYR A 271 -15.91 1.39 -5.98
C TYR A 271 -17.08 1.88 -5.12
N ALA A 272 -18.33 1.48 -5.47
CA ALA A 272 -19.52 1.89 -4.71
C ALA A 272 -19.49 1.31 -3.29
N ALA A 273 -19.09 0.04 -3.13
CA ALA A 273 -18.94 -0.57 -1.81
C ALA A 273 -17.88 0.15 -0.96
N LYS A 274 -16.77 0.61 -1.57
CA LYS A 274 -15.76 1.42 -0.85
C LYS A 274 -16.35 2.78 -0.44
N CYS A 275 -17.15 3.41 -1.30
CA CYS A 275 -17.84 4.67 -0.98
C CYS A 275 -18.79 4.51 0.21
N GLU A 276 -19.66 3.49 0.19
CA GLU A 276 -20.60 3.22 1.29
C GLU A 276 -19.87 2.88 2.60
N ALA A 277 -18.76 2.14 2.56
CA ALA A 277 -17.93 1.89 3.74
C ALA A 277 -17.35 3.19 4.33
N ALA A 278 -16.94 4.14 3.50
CA ALA A 278 -16.46 5.44 3.97
C ALA A 278 -17.58 6.25 4.66
N LYS A 279 -18.78 6.23 4.11
CA LYS A 279 -19.97 6.85 4.73
C LYS A 279 -20.30 6.20 6.07
N ALA A 280 -20.21 4.85 6.16
CA ALA A 280 -20.44 4.11 7.39
C ALA A 280 -19.43 4.51 8.48
N LEU A 281 -18.13 4.59 8.16
CA LEU A 281 -17.11 5.05 9.10
C LEU A 281 -17.39 6.45 9.66
N PHE A 282 -17.82 7.38 8.81
CA PHE A 282 -18.22 8.72 9.27
C PHE A 282 -19.46 8.66 10.19
N ALA A 283 -20.44 7.83 9.86
CA ALA A 283 -21.65 7.65 10.67
C ALA A 283 -21.33 7.01 12.04
N GLU A 284 -20.36 6.08 12.09
CA GLU A 284 -19.86 5.45 13.32
C GLU A 284 -18.94 6.38 14.14
N GLY A 285 -18.71 7.59 13.66
CA GLY A 285 -18.05 8.66 14.38
C GLY A 285 -16.59 8.86 14.05
N ALA A 286 -16.04 8.26 12.99
CA ALA A 286 -14.73 8.65 12.49
C ALA A 286 -14.71 10.16 12.14
N GLU A 287 -13.61 10.81 12.45
CA GLU A 287 -13.39 12.22 12.13
C GLU A 287 -12.49 12.35 10.90
N LEU A 288 -11.57 11.41 10.70
CA LEU A 288 -10.80 11.26 9.48
C LEU A 288 -11.10 9.89 8.87
N VAL A 289 -11.43 9.86 7.56
CA VAL A 289 -11.59 8.64 6.79
C VAL A 289 -10.60 8.63 5.63
N PHE A 290 -9.84 7.54 5.53
CA PHE A 290 -8.89 7.25 4.47
C PHE A 290 -9.46 6.15 3.58
N VAL A 291 -9.70 6.46 2.31
CA VAL A 291 -10.22 5.51 1.31
C VAL A 291 -9.09 5.17 0.35
N HIS A 292 -8.66 3.93 0.38
CA HIS A 292 -7.58 3.41 -0.45
C HIS A 292 -8.12 2.64 -1.66
N ILE A 293 -7.64 2.99 -2.86
CA ILE A 293 -8.06 2.36 -4.11
C ILE A 293 -6.82 1.94 -4.93
N GLU A 294 -6.58 0.65 -5.03
CA GLU A 294 -5.43 0.00 -5.65
C GLU A 294 -5.45 0.02 -7.18
N ALA A 295 -6.63 0.08 -7.78
CA ALA A 295 -6.84 -0.19 -9.20
C ALA A 295 -5.92 0.60 -10.17
N PRO A 296 -5.60 1.90 -9.96
CA PRO A 296 -4.67 2.61 -10.85
C PRO A 296 -3.24 2.06 -10.79
N ASP A 297 -2.79 1.59 -9.62
CA ASP A 297 -1.47 0.97 -9.43
C ASP A 297 -1.34 -0.33 -10.21
N GLU A 298 -2.30 -1.22 -10.04
CA GLU A 298 -2.37 -2.50 -10.77
C GLU A 298 -2.40 -2.27 -12.29
N CYS A 299 -3.14 -1.26 -12.76
CA CYS A 299 -3.11 -0.88 -14.18
C CYS A 299 -1.71 -0.44 -14.63
N GLY A 300 -0.99 0.29 -13.79
CA GLY A 300 0.40 0.68 -14.02
C GLY A 300 1.33 -0.53 -14.14
N HIS A 301 1.25 -1.46 -13.20
CA HIS A 301 2.02 -2.72 -13.21
C HIS A 301 1.77 -3.58 -14.44
N HIS A 302 0.54 -3.56 -14.96
CA HIS A 302 0.17 -4.28 -16.18
C HIS A 302 0.46 -3.52 -17.48
N ASN A 303 1.09 -2.34 -17.39
CA ASN A 303 1.39 -1.49 -18.55
C ASN A 303 0.13 -1.13 -19.38
N ASP A 304 -1.03 -0.97 -18.70
CA ASP A 304 -2.33 -0.67 -19.34
C ASP A 304 -2.82 0.76 -19.02
N PRO A 305 -2.38 1.78 -19.78
CA PRO A 305 -2.81 3.15 -19.56
C PRO A 305 -4.31 3.37 -19.82
N ALA A 306 -4.94 2.56 -20.68
CA ALA A 306 -6.37 2.70 -20.96
C ALA A 306 -7.19 2.20 -19.76
N ALA A 307 -6.80 1.10 -19.11
CA ALA A 307 -7.40 0.65 -17.86
C ALA A 307 -7.17 1.65 -16.74
N LYS A 308 -5.96 2.24 -16.63
CA LYS A 308 -5.63 3.25 -15.63
C LYS A 308 -6.53 4.49 -15.74
N ILE A 309 -6.77 4.98 -16.98
CA ILE A 309 -7.71 6.07 -17.23
C ILE A 309 -9.10 5.70 -16.72
N ARG A 310 -9.62 4.51 -17.09
CA ARG A 310 -10.94 4.05 -16.63
C ARG A 310 -11.04 3.92 -15.10
N ALA A 311 -9.99 3.47 -14.45
CA ALA A 311 -9.94 3.38 -12.99
C ALA A 311 -10.02 4.77 -12.34
N ILE A 312 -9.26 5.75 -12.85
CA ILE A 312 -9.29 7.14 -12.37
C ILE A 312 -10.69 7.75 -12.56
N GLU A 313 -11.30 7.55 -13.74
CA GLU A 313 -12.66 8.03 -14.03
C GLU A 313 -13.72 7.38 -13.13
N ALA A 314 -13.56 6.09 -12.81
CA ALA A 314 -14.45 5.39 -11.89
C ALA A 314 -14.32 5.92 -10.46
N ILE A 315 -13.11 6.20 -9.99
CA ILE A 315 -12.87 6.80 -8.67
C ILE A 315 -13.51 8.19 -8.58
N ASP A 316 -13.36 9.01 -9.61
CA ASP A 316 -13.99 10.34 -9.67
C ASP A 316 -15.51 10.24 -9.57
N ARG A 317 -16.11 9.36 -10.37
CA ARG A 317 -17.57 9.20 -10.50
C ARG A 317 -18.19 8.52 -9.28
N ASP A 318 -17.58 7.41 -8.79
CA ASP A 318 -18.24 6.49 -7.87
C ASP A 318 -17.74 6.67 -6.41
N ILE A 319 -16.67 7.45 -6.19
CA ILE A 319 -16.13 7.73 -4.86
C ILE A 319 -16.05 9.24 -4.58
N ALA A 320 -15.31 10.00 -5.39
CA ALA A 320 -15.05 11.41 -5.09
C ALA A 320 -16.32 12.25 -5.11
N GLY A 321 -17.13 12.14 -6.18
CA GLY A 321 -18.42 12.83 -6.30
C GLY A 321 -19.38 12.48 -5.17
N PRO A 322 -19.75 11.20 -4.99
CA PRO A 322 -20.72 10.80 -3.97
C PRO A 322 -20.30 11.12 -2.52
N LEU A 323 -18.99 11.04 -2.18
CA LEU A 323 -18.52 11.42 -0.85
C LEU A 323 -18.52 12.95 -0.65
N PHE A 324 -18.18 13.70 -1.69
CA PHE A 324 -18.27 15.16 -1.67
C PHE A 324 -19.71 15.62 -1.47
N ASP A 325 -20.67 15.03 -2.20
CA ASP A 325 -22.10 15.35 -2.08
C ASP A 325 -22.64 15.02 -0.69
N GLU A 326 -22.31 13.83 -0.16
CA GLU A 326 -22.71 13.40 1.18
C GLU A 326 -22.23 14.37 2.27
N LEU A 327 -20.93 14.74 2.24
CA LEU A 327 -20.36 15.68 3.22
C LEU A 327 -20.94 17.08 3.07
N THR A 328 -21.24 17.50 1.84
CA THR A 328 -21.87 18.81 1.57
C THR A 328 -23.31 18.85 2.07
N GLN A 329 -24.10 17.80 1.83
CA GLN A 329 -25.50 17.71 2.27
C GLN A 329 -25.62 17.69 3.80
N LYS A 330 -24.67 17.07 4.50
CA LYS A 330 -24.64 17.10 5.98
C LYS A 330 -24.34 18.47 6.56
N GLY A 331 -23.80 19.40 5.77
CA GLY A 331 -23.49 20.77 6.18
C GLY A 331 -22.40 20.89 7.25
N GLU A 332 -21.74 19.81 7.61
CA GLU A 332 -20.62 19.83 8.54
C GLU A 332 -19.36 20.40 7.88
N PRO A 333 -18.51 21.13 8.63
CA PRO A 333 -17.20 21.53 8.10
C PRO A 333 -16.37 20.30 7.71
N PHE A 334 -15.82 20.27 6.49
CA PHE A 334 -14.95 19.19 6.04
C PHE A 334 -13.82 19.66 5.14
N ARG A 335 -12.76 18.85 5.09
CA ARG A 335 -11.68 18.95 4.11
C ARG A 335 -11.51 17.64 3.38
N LEU A 336 -11.20 17.72 2.10
CA LEU A 336 -10.98 16.59 1.22
C LEU A 336 -9.59 16.69 0.59
N LEU A 337 -8.80 15.65 0.74
CA LEU A 337 -7.50 15.46 0.12
C LEU A 337 -7.59 14.31 -0.88
N ALA A 338 -7.17 14.52 -2.13
CA ALA A 338 -7.03 13.47 -3.13
C ALA A 338 -5.59 13.45 -3.64
N LEU A 339 -4.97 12.27 -3.67
CA LEU A 339 -3.60 12.09 -4.14
C LEU A 339 -3.30 10.61 -4.42
N PRO A 340 -2.28 10.32 -5.23
CA PRO A 340 -1.61 9.01 -5.20
C PRO A 340 -0.60 8.95 -4.04
N ASP A 341 -0.18 7.75 -3.70
CA ASP A 341 0.92 7.53 -2.75
C ASP A 341 2.29 7.59 -3.45
N HIS A 342 2.44 7.02 -4.62
CA HIS A 342 3.61 7.06 -5.49
C HIS A 342 3.21 7.04 -6.96
N PRO A 343 4.12 7.34 -7.90
CA PRO A 343 3.90 7.03 -9.30
C PRO A 343 4.12 5.53 -9.58
N THR A 344 3.29 4.98 -10.49
CA THR A 344 3.49 3.64 -11.08
C THR A 344 3.39 3.78 -12.59
N PRO A 345 4.46 4.33 -13.23
CA PRO A 345 4.41 4.64 -14.64
C PRO A 345 4.19 3.40 -15.50
N CYS A 346 3.16 3.44 -16.36
CA CYS A 346 2.86 2.35 -17.30
C CYS A 346 4.04 2.01 -18.22
N ALA A 347 4.96 2.96 -18.44
CA ALA A 347 6.12 2.74 -19.29
C ALA A 347 7.12 1.72 -18.72
N ILE A 348 7.17 1.58 -17.40
CA ILE A 348 8.13 0.70 -16.71
C ILE A 348 7.47 -0.36 -15.83
N GLY A 349 6.16 -0.24 -15.53
CA GLY A 349 5.40 -1.21 -14.77
C GLY A 349 5.86 -1.39 -13.31
N THR A 350 6.48 -0.38 -12.71
CA THR A 350 6.96 -0.41 -11.33
C THR A 350 6.93 0.98 -10.70
N HIS A 351 7.07 1.03 -9.37
CA HIS A 351 7.01 2.26 -8.59
C HIS A 351 8.23 3.15 -8.78
N THR A 352 8.01 4.46 -8.66
CA THR A 352 9.09 5.47 -8.62
C THR A 352 8.89 6.43 -7.43
N ALA A 353 9.91 7.24 -7.12
CA ALA A 353 9.95 8.05 -5.91
C ALA A 353 9.78 9.57 -6.16
N GLU A 354 9.34 9.96 -7.37
CA GLU A 354 9.10 11.37 -7.67
C GLU A 354 7.95 11.93 -6.82
N PRO A 355 7.99 13.23 -6.48
CA PRO A 355 6.88 13.88 -5.80
C PRO A 355 5.57 13.77 -6.58
N VAL A 356 4.51 13.39 -5.90
CA VAL A 356 3.19 13.17 -6.46
C VAL A 356 2.30 14.41 -6.40
N PRO A 357 1.31 14.55 -7.32
CA PRO A 357 0.34 15.61 -7.26
C PRO A 357 -0.63 15.39 -6.09
N PHE A 358 -1.05 16.45 -5.42
CA PHE A 358 -2.17 16.40 -4.49
C PHE A 358 -3.15 17.54 -4.75
N LEU A 359 -4.40 17.29 -4.40
CA LEU A 359 -5.51 18.24 -4.39
C LEU A 359 -6.06 18.33 -2.97
N LEU A 360 -6.14 19.53 -2.41
CA LEU A 360 -6.78 19.79 -1.11
C LEU A 360 -7.91 20.79 -1.27
N TYR A 361 -9.11 20.38 -0.90
CA TYR A 361 -10.30 21.19 -0.84
C TYR A 361 -10.74 21.41 0.61
N ALA A 362 -11.21 22.62 0.92
CA ALA A 362 -11.87 22.93 2.18
C ALA A 362 -13.29 23.45 1.90
N SER A 363 -14.29 22.92 2.58
CA SER A 363 -15.66 23.44 2.46
C SER A 363 -15.74 24.87 2.99
N PRO A 364 -16.68 25.69 2.52
CA PRO A 364 -16.88 27.07 3.04
C PRO A 364 -17.06 27.10 4.56
N ALA A 365 -17.72 26.10 5.13
CA ALA A 365 -17.88 25.97 6.58
C ALA A 365 -16.54 25.68 7.29
N ALA A 366 -15.64 24.88 6.68
CA ALA A 366 -14.31 24.62 7.24
C ALA A 366 -13.43 25.88 7.19
N GLU A 367 -13.50 26.65 6.11
CA GLU A 367 -12.79 27.94 6.00
C GLU A 367 -13.24 28.96 7.05
N ALA A 368 -14.55 29.06 7.23
CA ALA A 368 -15.12 29.93 8.27
C ALA A 368 -14.73 29.49 9.69
N ALA A 369 -14.59 28.18 9.94
CA ALA A 369 -14.14 27.66 11.22
C ALA A 369 -12.66 27.98 11.46
N GLN A 370 -11.80 27.85 10.45
CA GLN A 370 -10.38 28.17 10.53
C GLN A 370 -10.12 29.66 10.83
N ALA A 371 -10.92 30.56 10.27
CA ALA A 371 -10.79 31.98 10.53
C ALA A 371 -11.05 32.37 12.01
N ARG A 372 -11.63 31.47 12.81
CA ARG A 372 -11.99 31.69 14.23
C ARG A 372 -10.95 31.24 15.24
N GLY A 373 -9.86 30.58 14.83
CA GLY A 373 -8.75 30.18 15.71
C GLY A 373 -7.94 29.00 15.20
N PRO A 374 -6.75 28.76 15.76
CA PRO A 374 -5.89 27.65 15.36
C PRO A 374 -6.50 26.31 15.73
N VAL A 375 -6.48 25.35 14.80
CA VAL A 375 -6.84 23.95 15.05
C VAL A 375 -5.66 23.25 15.74
N PRO A 376 -5.87 22.50 16.85
CA PRO A 376 -4.80 21.76 17.51
C PRO A 376 -4.17 20.72 16.57
N GLY A 377 -2.84 20.68 16.46
CA GLY A 377 -2.13 19.53 15.87
C GLY A 377 -1.20 19.79 14.70
N GLY A 378 -0.96 20.99 14.22
CA GLY A 378 -0.08 21.21 13.09
C GLY A 378 0.78 22.45 13.17
N SER A 379 2.07 22.29 13.45
CA SER A 379 3.09 23.28 13.08
C SER A 379 3.61 22.92 11.71
N ILE A 380 3.32 23.77 10.68
CA ILE A 380 4.00 23.68 9.39
C ILE A 380 5.38 24.30 9.57
N PRO A 381 6.46 23.65 9.13
CA PRO A 381 7.78 24.28 9.13
C PRO A 381 7.79 25.42 8.09
N GLY A 382 8.01 26.66 8.58
CA GLY A 382 8.26 27.82 7.72
C GLY A 382 6.99 28.48 7.17
N ASP A 383 7.20 29.64 6.60
CA ASP A 383 6.23 30.55 5.97
C ASP A 383 5.66 29.93 4.68
N LEU A 384 4.81 28.92 4.79
CA LEU A 384 4.22 28.24 3.63
C LEU A 384 3.13 29.14 3.04
N THR A 385 3.49 29.93 2.05
CA THR A 385 2.54 30.72 1.27
C THR A 385 1.68 29.78 0.43
N LEU A 386 0.38 29.71 0.75
CA LEU A 386 -0.55 28.91 -0.04
C LEU A 386 -0.69 29.55 -1.44
N PRO A 387 -0.69 28.75 -2.51
CA PRO A 387 -0.91 29.26 -3.86
C PRO A 387 -2.34 29.79 -3.99
N PRO A 388 -2.56 30.68 -4.97
CA PRO A 388 -3.93 31.07 -5.31
C PRO A 388 -4.73 29.82 -5.70
N ARG A 389 -6.00 29.79 -5.32
CA ARG A 389 -6.96 28.77 -5.74
C ARG A 389 -7.28 28.91 -7.23
N GLY A 390 -7.80 27.86 -7.85
CA GLY A 390 -8.33 27.94 -9.19
C GLY A 390 -7.47 27.24 -10.25
N ALA A 391 -6.87 26.10 -9.92
CA ALA A 391 -6.35 25.22 -10.95
C ALA A 391 -7.50 24.79 -11.87
N LEU A 392 -7.29 24.85 -13.20
CA LEU A 392 -8.35 24.50 -14.16
C LEU A 392 -8.70 22.99 -14.12
N ALA A 393 -7.75 22.13 -13.68
CA ALA A 393 -7.92 20.70 -13.58
C ALA A 393 -6.92 20.11 -12.55
N TYR A 394 -7.22 18.92 -12.04
CA TYR A 394 -6.31 18.14 -11.22
C TYR A 394 -5.43 17.26 -12.10
N THR A 395 -4.19 17.68 -12.36
CA THR A 395 -3.21 16.96 -13.20
C THR A 395 -1.81 17.11 -12.65
N GLU A 396 -0.89 16.24 -13.07
CA GLU A 396 0.54 16.35 -12.74
C GLU A 396 1.12 17.67 -13.26
N ALA A 397 0.67 18.13 -14.44
CA ALA A 397 1.11 19.38 -15.03
C ALA A 397 0.64 20.60 -14.19
N ALA A 398 -0.61 20.61 -13.75
CA ALA A 398 -1.13 21.66 -12.87
C ALA A 398 -0.38 21.66 -11.52
N ALA A 399 -0.12 20.50 -10.95
CA ALA A 399 0.66 20.35 -9.72
C ALA A 399 2.13 20.80 -9.92
N ALA A 400 2.71 20.56 -11.09
CA ALA A 400 4.09 20.95 -11.40
C ALA A 400 4.28 22.47 -11.47
N THR A 401 3.26 23.21 -11.92
CA THR A 401 3.29 24.69 -12.01
C THR A 401 2.97 25.35 -10.66
N SER A 402 2.39 24.62 -9.71
CA SER A 402 2.13 25.14 -8.36
C SER A 402 3.43 25.42 -7.60
N PRO A 403 3.54 26.55 -6.89
CA PRO A 403 4.66 26.80 -5.99
C PRO A 403 4.61 25.92 -4.74
N LEU A 404 3.48 25.28 -4.44
CA LEU A 404 3.30 24.48 -3.25
C LEU A 404 3.96 23.11 -3.40
N ARG A 405 5.07 22.94 -2.70
CA ARG A 405 5.88 21.70 -2.68
C ARG A 405 6.09 21.30 -1.23
N LEU A 406 5.46 20.20 -0.86
CA LEU A 406 5.57 19.66 0.49
C LEU A 406 6.71 18.64 0.56
N PRO A 407 7.61 18.76 1.55
CA PRO A 407 8.78 17.89 1.66
C PRO A 407 8.44 16.49 2.15
N SER A 408 7.28 16.28 2.79
CA SER A 408 6.92 15.00 3.39
C SER A 408 5.40 14.84 3.56
N GLY A 409 4.97 13.61 3.81
CA GLY A 409 3.58 13.31 4.17
C GLY A 409 3.16 13.93 5.51
N GLU A 410 4.08 14.10 6.46
CA GLU A 410 3.77 14.81 7.71
C GLU A 410 3.39 16.28 7.46
N ALA A 411 4.10 16.94 6.55
CA ALA A 411 3.75 18.29 6.13
C ALA A 411 2.38 18.34 5.43
N LEU A 412 2.06 17.32 4.63
CA LEU A 412 0.76 17.19 3.99
C LEU A 412 -0.35 16.97 5.01
N MET A 413 -0.18 16.08 5.97
CA MET A 413 -1.14 15.83 7.05
C MET A 413 -1.33 17.11 7.89
N SER A 414 -0.25 17.82 8.20
CA SER A 414 -0.35 19.11 8.92
C SER A 414 -1.14 20.15 8.12
N LEU A 415 -0.99 20.18 6.79
CA LEU A 415 -1.76 21.04 5.91
C LEU A 415 -3.25 20.64 5.86
N LEU A 416 -3.55 19.34 5.81
CA LEU A 416 -4.92 18.83 5.84
C LEU A 416 -5.63 19.19 7.14
N LEU A 417 -4.96 19.10 8.29
CA LEU A 417 -5.55 19.32 9.61
C LEU A 417 -5.59 20.80 10.04
N ARG A 418 -4.95 21.69 9.30
CA ARG A 418 -4.91 23.13 9.59
C ARG A 418 -6.29 23.77 9.46
#